data_5785e77ecd305c628360bf1a497a559e
#
_entry.id   5785e77ecd305c628360bf1a497a559e
#
_cell.length_a   1.000
_cell.length_b   1.000
_cell.length_c   1.000
_cell.angle_alpha   90.00
_cell.angle_beta   90.00
_cell.angle_gamma   90.00
#
_symmetry.space_group_name_H-M   'P 1'
#
loop_
_entity.id
_entity.type
_entity.pdbx_description
1 polymer ?
#
loop_
_entity_poly.entity_id
_entity_poly.type
_entity_poly.pdbx_seq_one_letter_code
_entity_poly.pdbx_strand_id
1 'polypeptide(L)'
;TTLLNGREMVSTGDNRSVEFDQYPSELLSGVTVYKTPDASLVGQGLSGTLDMQTVRPLNFKERTVSINLRGESRSIGSIADAKATGNRFSVSYIDQFADRTVGLALGFAHLDSPILENQTGIYEPWKKDTRPGVTPGTYLQDGIKSLAKSGNMKRDGFMGVLEVKPSKTWTSVLDVYASTFK
;
A
#
# COMPACT_ATOMS: atom_id res chain seq x y z
N THR A 1 -12.68 -1.50 7.17
CA THR A 1 -11.99 -0.27 7.63
C THR A 1 -10.54 -0.58 7.98
N THR A 2 -9.64 0.35 7.70
CA THR A 2 -8.24 0.23 8.09
C THR A 2 -7.87 1.34 9.06
N LEU A 3 -7.23 0.94 10.15
CA LEU A 3 -6.77 1.82 11.22
C LEU A 3 -5.23 1.78 11.32
N LEU A 4 -4.66 2.83 11.85
CA LEU A 4 -3.28 2.89 12.33
C LEU A 4 -3.30 3.32 13.80
N ASN A 5 -2.88 2.44 14.70
CA ASN A 5 -2.96 2.64 16.16
C ASN A 5 -4.37 3.03 16.62
N GLY A 6 -5.40 2.38 16.11
CA GLY A 6 -6.81 2.63 16.42
C GLY A 6 -7.43 3.88 15.79
N ARG A 7 -6.72 4.59 14.90
CA ARG A 7 -7.21 5.79 14.19
C ARG A 7 -7.48 5.48 12.74
N GLU A 8 -8.58 5.97 12.20
CA GLU A 8 -8.94 5.77 10.80
C GLU A 8 -7.90 6.38 9.86
N MET A 9 -7.55 5.60 8.84
CA MET A 9 -6.60 6.01 7.82
C MET A 9 -7.33 6.70 6.67
N VAL A 10 -6.77 7.79 6.19
CA VAL A 10 -7.28 8.51 5.01
C VAL A 10 -6.71 7.84 3.76
N SER A 11 -7.59 7.49 2.82
CA SER A 11 -7.22 7.02 1.49
C SER A 11 -7.26 8.20 0.50
N THR A 12 -6.36 8.17 -0.47
CA THR A 12 -6.39 9.08 -1.63
C THR A 12 -7.22 8.55 -2.79
N GLY A 13 -7.67 7.31 -2.71
CA GLY A 13 -8.53 6.66 -3.70
C GLY A 13 -10.01 6.87 -3.41
N ASP A 14 -10.85 6.78 -4.45
CA ASP A 14 -12.31 6.96 -4.37
C ASP A 14 -13.01 5.85 -3.55
N ASN A 15 -12.34 4.75 -3.29
CA ASN A 15 -12.92 3.52 -2.72
C ASN A 15 -12.58 3.30 -1.24
N ARG A 16 -12.06 4.27 -0.52
CA ARG A 16 -11.61 4.17 0.90
C ARG A 16 -10.62 3.02 1.18
N SER A 17 -10.04 2.40 0.16
CA SER A 17 -9.02 1.39 0.37
C SER A 17 -7.69 2.04 0.74
N VAL A 18 -7.06 1.54 1.79
CA VAL A 18 -5.75 2.01 2.22
C VAL A 18 -4.67 1.27 1.42
N GLU A 19 -3.73 2.01 0.89
CA GLU A 19 -2.62 1.49 0.13
C GLU A 19 -1.45 1.19 1.07
N PHE A 20 -1.29 -0.09 1.43
CA PHE A 20 -0.34 -0.54 2.47
C PHE A 20 1.14 -0.36 2.10
N ASP A 21 1.46 -0.31 0.82
CA ASP A 21 2.83 -0.11 0.32
C ASP A 21 3.39 1.29 0.53
N GLN A 22 2.58 2.22 1.06
CA GLN A 22 3.03 3.54 1.50
C GLN A 22 3.81 3.51 2.82
N TYR A 23 3.57 2.48 3.64
CA TYR A 23 4.11 2.42 4.99
C TYR A 23 5.44 1.68 4.99
N PRO A 24 6.48 2.23 5.64
CA PRO A 24 7.69 1.48 5.92
C PRO A 24 7.33 0.29 6.82
N SER A 25 7.36 -0.91 6.25
CA SER A 25 6.99 -2.14 6.97
C SER A 25 7.85 -2.38 8.21
N GLU A 26 9.07 -1.84 8.21
CA GLU A 26 10.04 -1.92 9.30
C GLU A 26 9.59 -1.16 10.56
N LEU A 27 8.66 -0.21 10.43
CA LEU A 27 8.08 0.53 11.55
C LEU A 27 6.69 0.04 11.97
N LEU A 28 6.21 -1.04 11.37
CA LEU A 28 5.01 -1.73 11.81
C LEU A 28 5.40 -2.90 12.71
N SER A 29 4.82 -2.96 13.91
CA SER A 29 5.03 -4.05 14.87
C SER A 29 4.08 -5.21 14.65
N GLY A 30 2.92 -4.95 14.06
CA GLY A 30 1.91 -5.96 13.84
C GLY A 30 0.66 -5.41 13.17
N VAL A 31 -0.23 -6.34 12.86
CA VAL A 31 -1.54 -6.06 12.29
C VAL A 31 -2.58 -6.91 13.04
N THR A 32 -3.59 -6.27 13.59
CA THR A 32 -4.73 -6.94 14.22
C THR A 32 -5.92 -6.92 13.26
N VAL A 33 -6.52 -8.07 13.01
CA VAL A 33 -7.72 -8.21 12.17
C VAL A 33 -8.92 -8.52 13.04
N TYR A 34 -9.84 -7.57 13.13
CA TYR A 34 -11.13 -7.74 13.79
C TYR A 34 -12.15 -8.23 12.77
N LYS A 35 -12.58 -9.47 12.88
CA LYS A 35 -13.52 -10.10 11.95
C LYS A 35 -14.98 -9.74 12.22
N THR A 36 -15.26 -9.29 13.43
CA THR A 36 -16.59 -8.88 13.88
C THR A 36 -16.57 -7.43 14.37
N PRO A 37 -17.64 -6.67 14.15
CA PRO A 37 -17.76 -5.33 14.72
C PRO A 37 -17.64 -5.39 16.25
N ASP A 38 -16.91 -4.43 16.83
CA ASP A 38 -16.77 -4.23 18.26
C ASP A 38 -17.07 -2.76 18.59
N ALA A 39 -17.81 -2.51 19.64
CA ALA A 39 -18.21 -1.16 20.04
C ALA A 39 -17.03 -0.28 20.48
N SER A 40 -15.89 -0.85 20.80
CA SER A 40 -14.64 -0.12 21.12
C SER A 40 -13.89 0.36 19.88
N LEU A 41 -14.23 -0.17 18.70
CA LEU A 41 -13.62 0.23 17.44
C LEU A 41 -14.42 1.36 16.80
N VAL A 42 -13.75 2.22 16.06
CA VAL A 42 -14.43 3.21 15.23
C VAL A 42 -15.26 2.49 14.18
N GLY A 43 -16.58 2.49 14.38
CA GLY A 43 -17.53 1.56 13.81
C GLY A 43 -17.87 1.77 12.35
N GLN A 44 -16.94 1.55 11.46
CA GLN A 44 -17.15 1.82 10.02
C GLN A 44 -17.11 0.57 9.12
N GLY A 45 -16.67 -0.58 9.60
CA GLY A 45 -16.46 -1.75 8.76
C GLY A 45 -17.43 -2.89 9.06
N LEU A 46 -18.51 -3.04 8.29
CA LEU A 46 -19.36 -4.22 8.37
C LEU A 46 -18.62 -5.53 8.02
N SER A 47 -17.59 -5.44 7.19
CA SER A 47 -16.80 -6.60 6.73
C SER A 47 -15.57 -6.89 7.59
N GLY A 48 -15.34 -6.10 8.63
CA GLY A 48 -14.19 -6.21 9.53
C GLY A 48 -13.31 -4.97 9.55
N THR A 49 -12.40 -4.94 10.51
CA THR A 49 -11.44 -3.86 10.72
C THR A 49 -10.03 -4.43 10.80
N LEU A 50 -9.10 -3.77 10.12
CA LEU A 50 -7.69 -4.07 10.15
C LEU A 50 -6.99 -2.91 10.86
N ASP A 51 -6.33 -3.17 11.98
CA ASP A 51 -5.57 -2.18 12.74
C ASP A 51 -4.07 -2.48 12.65
N MET A 52 -3.34 -1.58 11.98
CA MET A 52 -1.89 -1.61 11.94
C MET A 52 -1.33 -0.92 13.18
N GLN A 53 -0.30 -1.52 13.75
CA GLN A 53 0.36 -1.00 14.95
C GLN A 53 1.79 -0.60 14.63
N THR A 54 2.17 0.62 14.99
CA THR A 54 3.55 1.09 14.87
C THR A 54 4.43 0.45 15.93
N VAL A 55 5.73 0.36 15.64
CA VAL A 55 6.72 -0.07 16.63
C VAL A 55 6.71 0.85 17.83
N ARG A 56 7.06 0.29 18.98
CA ARG A 56 7.34 1.04 20.21
C ARG A 56 8.85 1.00 20.42
N PRO A 57 9.57 2.11 20.18
CA PRO A 57 11.04 2.10 20.19
C PRO A 57 11.64 1.72 21.54
N LEU A 58 10.96 1.95 22.67
CA LEU A 58 11.44 1.52 23.99
C LEU A 58 11.35 0.00 24.21
N ASN A 59 10.65 -0.74 23.35
CA ASN A 59 10.61 -2.21 23.41
C ASN A 59 11.83 -2.86 22.76
N PHE A 60 12.59 -2.13 21.97
CA PHE A 60 13.83 -2.62 21.37
C PHE A 60 14.95 -2.61 22.40
N LYS A 61 15.83 -3.62 22.33
CA LYS A 61 16.96 -3.73 23.24
C LYS A 61 18.15 -2.88 22.80
N GLU A 62 18.33 -2.74 21.51
CA GLU A 62 19.50 -2.15 20.87
C GLU A 62 19.08 -1.23 19.72
N ARG A 63 19.99 -0.33 19.34
CA ARG A 63 19.87 0.44 18.12
C ARG A 63 19.69 -0.51 16.95
N THR A 64 18.67 -0.26 16.17
CA THR A 64 18.34 -1.05 14.99
C THR A 64 18.31 -0.15 13.76
N VAL A 65 19.08 -0.53 12.74
CA VAL A 65 19.05 0.11 11.42
C VAL A 65 18.68 -0.96 10.40
N SER A 66 17.68 -0.69 9.60
CA SER A 66 17.27 -1.58 8.52
C SER A 66 17.28 -0.82 7.18
N ILE A 67 17.84 -1.44 6.16
CA ILE A 67 17.85 -0.93 4.78
C ILE A 67 17.34 -2.03 3.88
N ASN A 68 16.33 -1.71 3.08
CA ASN A 68 15.75 -2.63 2.13
C ASN A 68 15.80 -2.02 0.73
N LEU A 69 16.31 -2.78 -0.23
CA LEU A 69 16.42 -2.39 -1.64
C LEU A 69 15.76 -3.47 -2.50
N ARG A 70 14.88 -3.06 -3.39
CA ARG A 70 14.18 -3.96 -4.32
C ARG A 70 14.13 -3.35 -5.70
N GLY A 71 14.56 -4.12 -6.71
CA GLY A 71 14.29 -3.85 -8.12
C GLY A 71 13.13 -4.71 -8.60
N GLU A 72 12.35 -4.21 -9.53
CA GLU A 72 11.32 -4.97 -10.23
C GLU A 72 11.41 -4.79 -11.73
N SER A 73 10.98 -5.83 -12.46
CA SER A 73 10.87 -5.80 -13.91
C SER A 73 9.60 -6.54 -14.33
N ARG A 74 8.82 -5.92 -15.21
CA ARG A 74 7.58 -6.50 -15.73
C ARG A 74 7.86 -7.28 -17.01
N SER A 75 7.45 -8.54 -17.06
CA SER A 75 7.65 -9.42 -18.22
C SER A 75 6.90 -8.97 -19.47
N ILE A 76 5.86 -8.15 -19.33
CA ILE A 76 5.11 -7.58 -20.45
C ILE A 76 5.94 -6.57 -21.27
N GLY A 77 7.10 -6.14 -20.74
CA GLY A 77 7.96 -5.17 -21.40
C GLY A 77 7.45 -3.73 -21.32
N SER A 78 8.08 -2.83 -22.08
CA SER A 78 7.65 -1.44 -22.15
C SER A 78 6.42 -1.31 -23.06
N ILE A 79 5.43 -0.52 -22.62
CA ILE A 79 4.24 -0.19 -23.39
C ILE A 79 4.17 1.33 -23.51
N ALA A 80 3.98 1.81 -24.73
CA ALA A 80 4.07 3.23 -25.06
C ALA A 80 5.41 3.81 -24.53
N ASP A 81 5.38 4.93 -23.82
CA ASP A 81 6.59 5.56 -23.29
C ASP A 81 6.94 5.15 -21.84
N ALA A 82 6.19 4.18 -21.27
CA ALA A 82 6.42 3.75 -19.90
C ALA A 82 7.51 2.66 -19.82
N LYS A 83 8.38 2.79 -18.80
CA LYS A 83 9.42 1.80 -18.52
C LYS A 83 8.78 0.54 -17.88
N ALA A 84 9.36 -0.62 -18.20
CA ALA A 84 8.96 -1.89 -17.59
C ALA A 84 9.65 -2.16 -16.25
N THR A 85 10.54 -1.28 -15.80
CA THR A 85 11.35 -1.45 -14.59
C THR A 85 10.97 -0.45 -13.53
N GLY A 86 11.02 -0.89 -12.29
CA GLY A 86 10.77 -0.07 -11.11
C GLY A 86 11.76 -0.37 -9.99
N ASN A 87 11.69 0.41 -8.94
CA ASN A 87 12.50 0.24 -7.75
C ASN A 87 11.71 0.60 -6.48
N ARG A 88 12.13 0.00 -5.40
CA ARG A 88 11.68 0.35 -4.05
C ARG A 88 12.88 0.35 -3.12
N PHE A 89 12.96 1.34 -2.26
CA PHE A 89 13.88 1.30 -1.14
C PHE A 89 13.19 1.78 0.13
N SER A 90 13.63 1.24 1.26
CA SER A 90 13.23 1.73 2.56
C SER A 90 14.42 1.75 3.51
N VAL A 91 14.39 2.68 4.44
CA VAL A 91 15.36 2.80 5.52
C VAL A 91 14.61 3.07 6.81
N SER A 92 15.02 2.39 7.88
CA SER A 92 14.50 2.65 9.21
C SER A 92 15.63 2.72 10.23
N TYR A 93 15.42 3.55 11.25
CA TYR A 93 16.31 3.77 12.37
C TYR A 93 15.50 3.75 13.66
N ILE A 94 15.91 2.93 14.62
CA ILE A 94 15.27 2.82 15.94
C ILE A 94 16.37 2.89 16.98
N ASP A 95 16.20 3.78 17.95
CA ASP A 95 17.17 3.93 19.06
C ASP A 95 16.49 4.40 20.35
N GLN A 96 17.21 4.29 21.45
CA GLN A 96 16.78 4.69 22.78
C GLN A 96 17.82 5.61 23.41
N PHE A 97 17.35 6.61 24.14
CA PHE A 97 18.14 7.65 24.76
C PHE A 97 17.72 7.83 26.22
N ALA A 98 18.50 8.60 26.96
CA ALA A 98 18.24 9.02 28.36
C ALA A 98 17.87 7.82 29.24
N ASP A 99 18.76 6.84 29.35
CA ASP A 99 18.58 5.62 30.13
C ASP A 99 17.26 4.88 29.78
N ARG A 100 16.94 4.82 28.49
CA ARG A 100 15.73 4.19 27.94
C ARG A 100 14.41 4.82 28.39
N THR A 101 14.44 6.11 28.71
CA THR A 101 13.20 6.88 28.96
C THR A 101 12.69 7.58 27.71
N VAL A 102 13.51 7.71 26.65
CA VAL A 102 13.17 8.28 25.37
C VAL A 102 13.50 7.28 24.27
N GLY A 103 12.54 6.95 23.44
CA GLY A 103 12.69 6.10 22.26
C GLY A 103 12.31 6.83 20.99
N LEU A 104 13.09 6.68 19.94
CA LEU A 104 12.86 7.26 18.62
C LEU A 104 12.89 6.16 17.58
N ALA A 105 11.87 6.15 16.69
CA ALA A 105 11.87 5.36 15.48
C ALA A 105 11.57 6.28 14.30
N LEU A 106 12.38 6.19 13.25
CA LEU A 106 12.22 6.93 12.01
C LEU A 106 12.24 5.95 10.84
N GLY A 107 11.42 6.18 9.83
CA GLY A 107 11.41 5.38 8.62
C GLY A 107 11.04 6.20 7.41
N PHE A 108 11.65 5.84 6.29
CA PHE A 108 11.35 6.38 4.98
C PHE A 108 11.22 5.23 3.97
N ALA A 109 10.23 5.31 3.09
CA ALA A 109 10.05 4.37 2.00
C ALA A 109 9.79 5.13 0.70
N HIS A 110 10.45 4.69 -0.35
CA HIS A 110 10.25 5.15 -1.72
C HIS A 110 9.81 3.98 -2.60
N LEU A 111 8.84 4.23 -3.46
CA LEU A 111 8.36 3.30 -4.49
C LEU A 111 8.27 4.03 -5.83
N ASP A 112 8.87 3.46 -6.87
CA ASP A 112 8.65 3.81 -8.27
C ASP A 112 8.32 2.51 -9.01
N SER A 113 7.05 2.30 -9.35
CA SER A 113 6.56 1.04 -9.91
C SER A 113 5.80 1.29 -11.21
N PRO A 114 6.14 0.58 -12.30
CA PRO A 114 5.43 0.69 -13.56
C PRO A 114 4.05 0.06 -13.48
N ILE A 115 3.05 0.76 -13.99
CA ILE A 115 1.70 0.26 -14.23
C ILE A 115 1.59 -0.04 -15.72
N LEU A 116 1.57 -1.34 -16.07
CA LEU A 116 1.48 -1.78 -17.45
C LEU A 116 0.34 -2.79 -17.58
N GLU A 117 -0.58 -2.50 -18.47
CA GLU A 117 -1.76 -3.33 -18.70
C GLU A 117 -2.04 -3.44 -20.20
N ASN A 118 -2.10 -4.68 -20.68
CA ASN A 118 -2.62 -5.02 -22.00
C ASN A 118 -3.92 -5.80 -21.84
N GLN A 119 -5.00 -5.25 -22.33
CA GLN A 119 -6.30 -5.86 -22.26
C GLN A 119 -6.87 -6.04 -23.66
N THR A 120 -7.35 -7.25 -23.98
CA THR A 120 -8.11 -7.53 -25.17
C THR A 120 -9.47 -8.08 -24.77
N GLY A 121 -10.51 -7.54 -25.34
CA GLY A 121 -11.88 -7.96 -25.11
C GLY A 121 -12.66 -8.00 -26.41
N ILE A 122 -13.78 -8.65 -26.37
CA ILE A 122 -14.74 -8.73 -27.48
C ILE A 122 -16.01 -8.00 -27.08
N TYR A 123 -16.70 -7.42 -28.07
CA TYR A 123 -17.99 -6.82 -27.83
C TYR A 123 -19.10 -7.88 -27.92
N GLU A 124 -20.00 -7.85 -26.98
CA GLU A 124 -21.25 -8.59 -26.97
C GLU A 124 -22.38 -7.70 -27.48
N PRO A 125 -23.48 -8.28 -27.96
CA PRO A 125 -23.81 -9.71 -28.05
C PRO A 125 -23.22 -10.39 -29.28
N TRP A 126 -23.11 -11.73 -29.20
CA TRP A 126 -22.86 -12.54 -30.39
C TRP A 126 -24.10 -12.54 -31.30
N LYS A 127 -23.88 -12.21 -32.56
CA LYS A 127 -24.95 -12.15 -33.56
C LYS A 127 -24.68 -13.09 -34.72
N LYS A 128 -25.74 -13.57 -35.36
CA LYS A 128 -25.60 -14.29 -36.63
C LYS A 128 -25.07 -13.32 -37.68
N ASP A 129 -23.96 -13.71 -38.27
CA ASP A 129 -23.30 -12.91 -39.29
C ASP A 129 -23.93 -13.15 -40.68
N THR A 130 -24.01 -12.07 -41.43
CA THR A 130 -24.49 -12.06 -42.81
C THR A 130 -23.44 -11.53 -43.79
N ARG A 131 -22.21 -11.31 -43.34
CA ARG A 131 -21.14 -10.80 -44.18
C ARG A 131 -20.73 -11.80 -45.26
N PRO A 132 -20.36 -11.32 -46.47
CA PRO A 132 -19.85 -12.18 -47.54
C PRO A 132 -18.61 -12.97 -47.04
N GLY A 133 -18.58 -14.27 -47.39
CA GLY A 133 -17.48 -15.16 -47.00
C GLY A 133 -17.63 -15.85 -45.63
N VAL A 134 -18.66 -15.52 -44.86
CA VAL A 134 -19.01 -16.21 -43.62
C VAL A 134 -20.09 -17.25 -43.87
N THR A 135 -19.94 -18.44 -43.32
CA THR A 135 -20.97 -19.47 -43.41
C THR A 135 -22.27 -18.97 -42.77
N PRO A 136 -23.41 -19.03 -43.47
CA PRO A 136 -24.67 -18.56 -42.94
C PRO A 136 -25.03 -19.21 -41.60
N GLY A 137 -25.44 -18.37 -40.65
CA GLY A 137 -25.80 -18.83 -39.30
C GLY A 137 -24.64 -18.91 -38.29
N THR A 138 -23.40 -18.59 -38.68
CA THR A 138 -22.28 -18.46 -37.79
C THR A 138 -22.51 -17.28 -36.84
N TYR A 139 -22.29 -17.50 -35.56
CA TYR A 139 -22.32 -16.42 -34.57
C TYR A 139 -20.93 -15.79 -34.44
N LEU A 140 -20.86 -14.50 -34.65
CA LEU A 140 -19.63 -13.70 -34.45
C LEU A 140 -19.90 -12.57 -33.47
N GLN A 141 -18.84 -12.14 -32.79
CA GLN A 141 -18.87 -10.97 -31.96
C GLN A 141 -19.00 -9.69 -32.81
N ASP A 142 -19.55 -8.66 -32.20
CA ASP A 142 -19.81 -7.37 -32.88
C ASP A 142 -18.51 -6.56 -33.13
N GLY A 143 -17.43 -6.89 -32.42
CA GLY A 143 -16.12 -6.27 -32.58
C GLY A 143 -15.12 -6.69 -31.54
N ILE A 144 -13.91 -6.18 -31.69
CA ILE A 144 -12.78 -6.40 -30.77
C ILE A 144 -12.39 -5.03 -30.21
N LYS A 145 -12.12 -4.98 -28.91
CA LYS A 145 -11.51 -3.84 -28.24
C LYS A 145 -10.13 -4.22 -27.71
N SER A 146 -9.17 -3.34 -27.86
CA SER A 146 -7.84 -3.48 -27.27
C SER A 146 -7.51 -2.22 -26.50
N LEU A 147 -6.98 -2.40 -25.29
CA LEU A 147 -6.53 -1.33 -24.42
C LEU A 147 -5.09 -1.60 -24.03
N ALA A 148 -4.21 -0.64 -24.27
CA ALA A 148 -2.88 -0.60 -23.70
C ALA A 148 -2.82 0.59 -22.72
N LYS A 149 -2.64 0.31 -21.44
CA LYS A 149 -2.50 1.31 -20.40
C LYS A 149 -1.09 1.26 -19.84
N SER A 150 -0.45 2.42 -19.75
CA SER A 150 0.88 2.56 -19.20
C SER A 150 0.94 3.77 -18.27
N GLY A 151 1.78 3.69 -17.26
CA GLY A 151 2.01 4.75 -16.30
C GLY A 151 3.07 4.35 -15.28
N ASN A 152 3.40 5.28 -14.42
CA ASN A 152 4.29 5.07 -13.28
C ASN A 152 3.57 5.52 -12.02
N MET A 153 3.64 4.70 -10.99
CA MET A 153 3.18 5.03 -9.66
C MET A 153 4.39 5.34 -8.80
N LYS A 154 4.46 6.57 -8.31
CA LYS A 154 5.52 7.00 -7.38
C LYS A 154 4.92 7.33 -6.03
N ARG A 155 5.56 6.83 -4.99
CA ARG A 155 5.13 7.06 -3.61
C ARG A 155 6.35 7.29 -2.73
N ASP A 156 6.24 8.30 -1.88
CA ASP A 156 7.19 8.58 -0.82
C ASP A 156 6.43 8.56 0.50
N GLY A 157 6.89 7.78 1.47
CA GLY A 157 6.31 7.68 2.79
C GLY A 157 7.36 7.94 3.87
N PHE A 158 7.01 8.78 4.82
CA PHE A 158 7.80 9.02 6.03
C PHE A 158 6.96 8.68 7.25
N MET A 159 7.56 8.00 8.21
CA MET A 159 6.96 7.71 9.51
C MET A 159 7.95 7.97 10.62
N GLY A 160 7.48 8.58 11.71
CA GLY A 160 8.25 8.78 12.92
C GLY A 160 7.44 8.42 14.16
N VAL A 161 8.08 7.79 15.13
CA VAL A 161 7.49 7.47 16.43
C VAL A 161 8.45 7.99 17.51
N LEU A 162 7.95 8.86 18.37
CA LEU A 162 8.65 9.32 19.58
C LEU A 162 7.89 8.78 20.79
N GLU A 163 8.55 8.00 21.59
CA GLU A 163 8.02 7.44 22.85
C GLU A 163 8.81 8.00 24.01
N VAL A 164 8.11 8.59 25.00
CA VAL A 164 8.73 9.17 26.19
C VAL A 164 8.08 8.56 27.43
N LYS A 165 8.91 7.94 28.28
CA LYS A 165 8.48 7.26 29.50
C LYS A 165 9.34 7.70 30.69
N PRO A 166 9.15 8.92 31.21
CA PRO A 166 9.99 9.46 32.29
C PRO A 166 9.76 8.77 33.65
N SER A 167 8.63 8.05 33.80
CA SER A 167 8.28 7.31 35.01
C SER A 167 7.52 6.04 34.69
N LYS A 168 7.29 5.18 35.69
CA LYS A 168 6.49 3.95 35.51
C LYS A 168 5.02 4.22 35.27
N THR A 169 4.55 5.40 35.64
CA THR A 169 3.12 5.76 35.61
C THR A 169 2.76 6.66 34.41
N TRP A 170 3.76 7.19 33.69
CA TRP A 170 3.50 8.07 32.56
C TRP A 170 4.24 7.60 31.30
N THR A 171 3.49 7.45 30.23
CA THR A 171 4.01 7.18 28.88
C THR A 171 3.31 8.13 27.90
N SER A 172 4.10 8.80 27.07
CA SER A 172 3.63 9.63 25.97
C SER A 172 4.17 9.07 24.66
N VAL A 173 3.32 9.01 23.64
CA VAL A 173 3.69 8.56 22.30
C VAL A 173 3.21 9.60 21.28
N LEU A 174 4.12 10.00 20.40
CA LEU A 174 3.82 10.82 19.23
C LEU A 174 4.13 10.01 17.98
N ASP A 175 3.10 9.72 17.20
CA ASP A 175 3.22 9.12 15.87
C ASP A 175 3.04 10.23 14.82
N VAL A 176 3.97 10.34 13.88
CA VAL A 176 3.94 11.28 12.76
C VAL A 176 4.00 10.47 11.46
N TYR A 177 3.13 10.78 10.54
CA TYR A 177 3.10 10.16 9.21
C TYR A 177 2.92 11.21 8.13
N ALA A 178 3.68 11.10 7.06
CA ALA A 178 3.56 11.91 5.87
C ALA A 178 3.78 11.06 4.62
N SER A 179 2.98 11.27 3.58
CA SER A 179 3.13 10.57 2.30
C SER A 179 2.82 11.49 1.12
N THR A 180 3.45 11.19 -0.01
CA THR A 180 3.24 11.87 -1.29
C THR A 180 3.01 10.83 -2.38
N PHE A 181 2.06 11.11 -3.27
CA PHE A 181 1.69 10.26 -4.41
C PHE A 181 1.80 11.04 -5.71
N LYS A 182 2.24 10.36 -6.75
CA LYS A 182 2.24 10.85 -8.15
C LYS A 182 1.89 9.74 -9.09
#